data_34e5d9446ebc952699d668f12120c621
#
_entry.id   34e5d9446ebc952699d668f12120c621
#
_cell.length_a   1.000
_cell.length_b   1.000
_cell.length_c   1.000
_cell.angle_alpha   90.00
_cell.angle_beta   90.00
_cell.angle_gamma   90.00
#
_symmetry.space_group_name_H-M   'P 1'
#
loop_
_entity.id
_entity.type
_entity.pdbx_description
1 polymer ?
#
loop_
_entity_poly.entity_id
_entity_poly.type
_entity_poly.pdbx_seq_one_letter_code
_entity_poly.pdbx_strand_id
1 'polypeptide(L)'
;NMHCKEFNSITLEEVLDSLGHFPTKKTEKEAWFLNPFANESKASFKIDLSRNQWYLFSEGIGGNNIDFIRKYFKCSISEALSWASEQNFSSFHHQTDFKVQKYEITEISEIKNWNLKKYLWSRGLSQKVYPYIKEVKFTMNGKKLYAIGLQNQSGGWELRNSFYKGAILKKDISIIKSNYEDKIFVFEGFFDALSFIELQDFIPGNILVLNSISLIDKAKEFLKTDKEVCLFLDNDEAGLKCKSILKSCLPNVNDSSQIS
;
A
#
# COMPACT_ATOMS: atom_id res chain seq x y z
N ASN A 1 -13.47 -11.27 14.01
CA ASN A 1 -12.51 -10.54 14.87
C ASN A 1 -11.30 -11.42 15.10
N MET A 2 -10.12 -10.95 14.72
CA MET A 2 -8.86 -11.62 14.99
C MET A 2 -8.64 -11.70 16.52
N HIS A 3 -8.18 -12.86 17.04
CA HIS A 3 -7.88 -13.04 18.43
C HIS A 3 -6.38 -12.86 18.71
N CYS A 4 -6.01 -12.53 19.95
CA CYS A 4 -4.62 -12.31 20.34
C CYS A 4 -3.67 -13.46 19.95
N LYS A 5 -4.10 -14.72 20.15
CA LYS A 5 -3.30 -15.90 19.78
C LYS A 5 -3.12 -16.00 18.26
N GLU A 6 -4.15 -15.70 17.52
CA GLU A 6 -4.17 -15.72 16.06
C GLU A 6 -3.20 -14.67 15.50
N PHE A 7 -3.27 -13.43 15.97
CA PHE A 7 -2.35 -12.38 15.53
C PHE A 7 -0.89 -12.69 15.94
N ASN A 8 -0.66 -13.22 17.13
CA ASN A 8 0.69 -13.59 17.56
C ASN A 8 1.26 -14.84 16.87
N SER A 9 0.45 -15.60 16.12
CA SER A 9 0.94 -16.71 15.28
C SER A 9 1.44 -16.28 13.91
N ILE A 10 1.08 -15.06 13.46
CA ILE A 10 1.65 -14.45 12.26
C ILE A 10 3.11 -14.10 12.53
N THR A 11 3.99 -14.28 11.55
CA THR A 11 5.40 -13.93 11.75
C THR A 11 5.57 -12.42 11.92
N LEU A 12 6.41 -12.01 12.86
CA LEU A 12 6.76 -10.58 13.02
C LEU A 12 7.39 -9.98 11.78
N GLU A 13 8.13 -10.79 11.01
CA GLU A 13 8.66 -10.33 9.72
C GLU A 13 7.54 -9.90 8.78
N GLU A 14 6.47 -10.69 8.69
CA GLU A 14 5.33 -10.36 7.85
C GLU A 14 4.58 -9.11 8.35
N VAL A 15 4.48 -8.95 9.67
CA VAL A 15 3.93 -7.73 10.27
C VAL A 15 4.77 -6.51 9.94
N LEU A 16 6.11 -6.60 10.06
CA LEU A 16 7.00 -5.50 9.70
C LEU A 16 6.99 -5.21 8.19
N ASP A 17 6.99 -6.25 7.36
CA ASP A 17 6.91 -6.12 5.89
C ASP A 17 5.64 -5.39 5.46
N SER A 18 4.50 -5.69 6.10
CA SER A 18 3.23 -4.99 5.83
C SER A 18 3.26 -3.49 6.16
N LEU A 19 4.20 -3.08 7.02
CA LEU A 19 4.44 -1.69 7.41
C LEU A 19 5.64 -1.05 6.67
N GLY A 20 6.25 -1.80 5.73
CA GLY A 20 7.37 -1.31 4.92
C GLY A 20 8.74 -1.40 5.60
N HIS A 21 8.88 -2.19 6.67
CA HIS A 21 10.16 -2.42 7.35
C HIS A 21 10.78 -3.74 6.89
N PHE A 22 12.02 -3.68 6.39
CA PHE A 22 12.76 -4.82 5.87
C PHE A 22 14.04 -5.06 6.68
N PRO A 23 14.48 -6.33 6.84
CA PRO A 23 15.68 -6.62 7.61
C PRO A 23 16.94 -6.11 6.92
N THR A 24 17.83 -5.50 7.69
CA THR A 24 19.18 -5.11 7.25
C THR A 24 20.15 -6.30 7.27
N LYS A 25 19.86 -7.29 8.14
CA LYS A 25 20.60 -8.56 8.25
C LYS A 25 19.65 -9.65 8.71
N LYS A 26 19.77 -10.85 8.13
CA LYS A 26 18.96 -12.02 8.49
C LYS A 26 19.83 -13.27 8.56
N THR A 27 19.52 -14.13 9.55
CA THR A 27 20.05 -15.48 9.71
C THR A 27 18.86 -16.45 9.84
N GLU A 28 19.13 -17.73 10.01
CA GLU A 28 18.07 -18.74 10.26
C GLU A 28 17.33 -18.52 11.59
N LYS A 29 17.95 -17.86 12.56
CA LYS A 29 17.42 -17.69 13.93
C LYS A 29 16.93 -16.29 14.23
N GLU A 30 17.45 -15.27 13.56
CA GLU A 30 17.16 -13.87 13.89
C GLU A 30 17.21 -12.96 12.66
N ALA A 31 16.43 -11.88 12.71
CA ALA A 31 16.47 -10.81 11.75
C ALA A 31 16.66 -9.46 12.45
N TRP A 32 17.49 -8.60 11.87
CA TRP A 32 17.83 -7.28 12.39
C TRP A 32 17.28 -6.19 11.50
N PHE A 33 16.70 -5.17 12.10
CA PHE A 33 16.05 -4.04 11.43
C PHE A 33 16.57 -2.72 11.99
N LEU A 34 16.46 -1.66 11.21
CA LEU A 34 16.46 -0.31 11.77
C LEU A 34 15.28 -0.17 12.72
N ASN A 35 15.39 0.74 13.69
CA ASN A 35 14.33 0.96 14.68
C ASN A 35 13.02 1.41 13.99
N PRO A 36 11.93 0.62 14.04
CA PRO A 36 10.66 1.00 13.40
C PRO A 36 9.97 2.18 14.09
N PHE A 37 10.43 2.57 15.28
CA PHE A 37 9.79 3.61 16.09
C PHE A 37 10.53 4.95 16.07
N ALA A 38 11.76 4.99 15.53
CA ALA A 38 12.58 6.19 15.48
C ALA A 38 13.57 6.14 14.28
N ASN A 39 14.04 7.31 13.85
CA ASN A 39 15.06 7.41 12.82
C ASN A 39 16.44 7.07 13.42
N GLU A 40 16.96 5.90 13.09
CA GLU A 40 18.27 5.42 13.48
C GLU A 40 19.04 4.94 12.25
N SER A 41 20.37 5.17 12.24
CA SER A 41 21.25 4.73 11.16
C SER A 41 21.86 3.34 11.38
N LYS A 42 21.72 2.78 12.59
CA LYS A 42 22.20 1.45 12.97
C LYS A 42 21.04 0.55 13.37
N ALA A 43 21.11 -0.72 12.97
CA ALA A 43 20.11 -1.71 13.35
C ALA A 43 20.13 -1.95 14.86
N SER A 44 19.04 -1.59 15.53
CA SER A 44 18.84 -1.77 16.98
C SER A 44 17.61 -2.61 17.34
N PHE A 45 16.80 -2.96 16.35
CA PHE A 45 15.61 -3.78 16.51
C PHE A 45 15.88 -5.20 15.97
N LYS A 46 15.64 -6.21 16.81
CA LYS A 46 15.88 -7.62 16.48
C LYS A 46 14.60 -8.43 16.64
N ILE A 47 14.39 -9.38 15.73
CA ILE A 47 13.39 -10.44 15.85
C ILE A 47 14.10 -11.77 16.12
N ASP A 48 13.65 -12.49 17.13
CA ASP A 48 13.90 -13.92 17.31
C ASP A 48 12.85 -14.69 16.49
N LEU A 49 13.29 -15.28 15.38
CA LEU A 49 12.40 -15.97 14.43
C LEU A 49 11.79 -17.25 15.01
N SER A 50 12.47 -17.91 15.95
CA SER A 50 11.99 -19.14 16.57
C SER A 50 10.88 -18.88 17.60
N ARG A 51 10.97 -17.75 18.30
CA ARG A 51 10.03 -17.34 19.35
C ARG A 51 8.95 -16.39 18.83
N ASN A 52 9.14 -15.85 17.65
CA ASN A 52 8.32 -14.79 17.08
C ASN A 52 8.19 -13.59 18.03
N GLN A 53 9.30 -13.13 18.56
CA GLN A 53 9.40 -12.03 19.51
C GLN A 53 10.42 -11.00 19.04
N TRP A 54 10.15 -9.74 19.32
CA TRP A 54 11.06 -8.64 19.01
C TRP A 54 11.73 -8.09 20.27
N TYR A 55 12.88 -7.47 20.08
CA TYR A 55 13.60 -6.74 21.09
C TYR A 55 14.26 -5.50 20.51
N LEU A 56 14.06 -4.36 21.15
CA LEU A 56 14.67 -3.07 20.81
C LEU A 56 15.78 -2.75 21.79
N PHE A 57 17.03 -2.85 21.33
CA PHE A 57 18.20 -2.69 22.18
C PHE A 57 18.40 -1.27 22.68
N SER A 58 18.01 -0.26 21.89
CA SER A 58 18.14 1.17 22.26
C SER A 58 17.26 1.56 23.45
N GLU A 59 16.13 0.86 23.66
CA GLU A 59 15.21 1.14 24.76
C GLU A 59 15.13 0.02 25.80
N GLY A 60 15.74 -1.14 25.55
CA GLY A 60 15.69 -2.29 26.45
C GLY A 60 14.31 -2.94 26.57
N ILE A 61 13.48 -2.85 25.55
CA ILE A 61 12.10 -3.36 25.54
C ILE A 61 11.91 -4.41 24.46
N GLY A 62 10.87 -5.24 24.61
CA GLY A 62 10.52 -6.25 23.63
C GLY A 62 9.10 -6.76 23.83
N GLY A 63 8.67 -7.66 22.96
CA GLY A 63 7.30 -8.20 23.02
C GLY A 63 6.93 -9.07 21.82
N ASN A 64 5.63 -9.24 21.66
CA ASN A 64 5.01 -9.98 20.56
C ASN A 64 4.40 -9.01 19.51
N ASN A 65 3.64 -9.54 18.57
CA ASN A 65 3.00 -8.74 17.52
C ASN A 65 2.07 -7.65 18.07
N ILE A 66 1.29 -7.98 19.10
CA ILE A 66 0.36 -7.03 19.72
C ILE A 66 1.13 -5.88 20.37
N ASP A 67 2.19 -6.20 21.12
CA ASP A 67 3.03 -5.19 21.78
C ASP A 67 3.72 -4.30 20.75
N PHE A 68 4.16 -4.88 19.63
CA PHE A 68 4.73 -4.12 18.52
C PHE A 68 3.74 -3.12 17.93
N ILE A 69 2.55 -3.56 17.53
CA ILE A 69 1.54 -2.70 16.91
C ILE A 69 1.03 -1.63 17.88
N ARG A 70 0.84 -1.99 19.16
CA ARG A 70 0.46 -1.01 20.20
C ARG A 70 1.48 0.09 20.36
N LYS A 71 2.77 -0.24 20.34
CA LYS A 71 3.85 0.76 20.40
C LYS A 71 3.91 1.58 19.12
N TYR A 72 3.78 0.92 17.97
CA TYR A 72 3.90 1.54 16.66
C TYR A 72 2.81 2.59 16.40
N PHE A 73 1.55 2.25 16.68
CA PHE A 73 0.40 3.13 16.48
C PHE A 73 -0.07 3.85 17.75
N LYS A 74 0.56 3.60 18.90
CA LYS A 74 0.15 4.12 20.22
C LYS A 74 -1.33 3.83 20.53
N CYS A 75 -1.75 2.60 20.29
CA CYS A 75 -3.15 2.18 20.33
C CYS A 75 -3.42 1.11 21.41
N SER A 76 -4.69 0.83 21.66
CA SER A 76 -5.16 -0.24 22.55
C SER A 76 -4.99 -1.62 21.89
N ILE A 77 -5.15 -2.69 22.69
CA ILE A 77 -5.14 -4.08 22.17
C ILE A 77 -6.27 -4.28 21.14
N SER A 78 -7.46 -3.73 21.40
CA SER A 78 -8.60 -3.86 20.50
C SER A 78 -8.33 -3.21 19.15
N GLU A 79 -7.74 -2.02 19.15
CA GLU A 79 -7.36 -1.31 17.93
C GLU A 79 -6.24 -2.03 17.16
N ALA A 80 -5.26 -2.60 17.88
CA ALA A 80 -4.19 -3.42 17.29
C ALA A 80 -4.76 -4.67 16.59
N LEU A 81 -5.72 -5.35 17.20
CA LEU A 81 -6.39 -6.51 16.62
C LEU A 81 -7.30 -6.12 15.46
N SER A 82 -7.96 -4.96 15.53
CA SER A 82 -8.74 -4.42 14.41
C SER A 82 -7.84 -4.15 13.22
N TRP A 83 -6.73 -3.45 13.43
CA TRP A 83 -5.73 -3.21 12.40
C TRP A 83 -5.23 -4.54 11.78
N ALA A 84 -4.86 -5.51 12.62
CA ALA A 84 -4.36 -6.80 12.16
C ALA A 84 -5.40 -7.57 11.33
N SER A 85 -6.68 -7.46 11.67
CA SER A 85 -7.76 -8.10 10.92
C SER A 85 -8.00 -7.49 9.52
N GLU A 86 -7.48 -6.29 9.29
CA GLU A 86 -7.56 -5.58 8.01
C GLU A 86 -6.37 -5.88 7.09
N GLN A 87 -5.31 -6.50 7.62
CA GLN A 87 -4.12 -6.88 6.85
C GLN A 87 -4.29 -8.26 6.20
N ASN A 88 -3.69 -8.42 5.00
CA ASN A 88 -3.63 -9.72 4.31
C ASN A 88 -2.30 -10.41 4.63
N PHE A 89 -2.19 -11.02 5.80
CA PHE A 89 -1.01 -11.81 6.14
C PHE A 89 -1.01 -13.18 5.46
N SER A 90 0.11 -13.59 4.86
CA SER A 90 0.21 -14.81 4.05
C SER A 90 0.46 -16.10 4.84
N SER A 91 0.74 -16.04 6.13
CA SER A 91 1.17 -17.19 6.93
C SER A 91 0.04 -17.94 7.61
N PHE A 92 -1.07 -18.24 6.92
CA PHE A 92 -2.01 -19.23 7.42
C PHE A 92 -1.80 -20.60 6.75
N HIS A 93 -0.70 -21.28 7.05
CA HIS A 93 -0.60 -22.73 6.91
C HIS A 93 -0.92 -23.42 8.23
N HIS A 94 -2.17 -23.34 8.67
CA HIS A 94 -2.84 -24.39 9.41
C HIS A 94 -4.29 -24.44 8.93
N GLN A 95 -4.69 -25.64 8.49
CA GLN A 95 -6.04 -25.99 8.09
C GLN A 95 -7.06 -25.55 9.15
N THR A 96 -7.63 -24.41 8.97
CA THR A 96 -8.94 -24.03 9.49
C THR A 96 -9.58 -23.17 8.41
N ASP A 97 -10.80 -23.48 8.08
CA ASP A 97 -11.61 -22.90 7.02
C ASP A 97 -11.25 -21.47 6.70
N PHE A 98 -10.71 -21.24 5.49
CA PHE A 98 -10.56 -19.92 4.92
C PHE A 98 -11.95 -19.24 4.95
N LYS A 99 -12.20 -18.40 5.96
CA LYS A 99 -13.20 -17.36 5.79
C LYS A 99 -12.62 -16.40 4.76
N VAL A 100 -12.82 -16.74 3.50
CA VAL A 100 -12.70 -15.77 2.41
C VAL A 100 -13.45 -14.54 2.89
N GLN A 101 -12.76 -13.43 3.07
CA GLN A 101 -13.44 -12.16 3.36
C GLN A 101 -14.43 -11.97 2.24
N LYS A 102 -15.71 -12.16 2.53
CA LYS A 102 -16.77 -11.99 1.55
C LYS A 102 -16.93 -10.50 1.33
N TYR A 103 -16.18 -9.99 0.37
CA TYR A 103 -16.49 -8.70 -0.22
C TYR A 103 -17.59 -8.87 -1.23
N GLU A 104 -18.57 -8.04 -1.18
CA GLU A 104 -19.56 -7.92 -2.21
C GLU A 104 -19.66 -6.45 -2.60
N ILE A 105 -19.33 -6.14 -3.84
CA ILE A 105 -19.58 -4.80 -4.39
C ILE A 105 -21.08 -4.68 -4.60
N THR A 106 -21.68 -3.72 -3.92
CA THR A 106 -23.14 -3.50 -4.00
C THR A 106 -23.50 -2.42 -5.02
N GLU A 107 -22.60 -1.44 -5.23
CA GLU A 107 -22.85 -0.36 -6.18
C GLU A 107 -21.52 0.29 -6.59
N ILE A 108 -21.40 0.65 -7.87
CA ILE A 108 -20.35 1.49 -8.41
C ILE A 108 -21.04 2.67 -9.09
N SER A 109 -20.68 3.89 -8.70
CA SER A 109 -21.29 5.11 -9.25
C SER A 109 -20.29 6.26 -9.33
N GLU A 110 -20.70 7.37 -9.93
CA GLU A 110 -19.98 8.63 -9.83
C GLU A 110 -19.91 9.10 -8.36
N ILE A 111 -18.89 9.92 -8.04
CA ILE A 111 -18.71 10.43 -6.67
C ILE A 111 -19.88 11.35 -6.29
N LYS A 112 -20.79 10.84 -5.47
CA LYS A 112 -21.98 11.57 -4.96
C LYS A 112 -21.93 11.78 -3.45
N ASN A 113 -21.34 10.83 -2.72
CA ASN A 113 -21.29 10.84 -1.27
C ASN A 113 -20.53 12.08 -0.74
N TRP A 114 -21.18 12.84 0.12
CA TRP A 114 -20.64 14.07 0.67
C TRP A 114 -19.34 13.86 1.47
N ASN A 115 -19.25 12.77 2.24
CA ASN A 115 -18.04 12.48 3.03
C ASN A 115 -16.85 12.17 2.14
N LEU A 116 -17.06 11.50 0.98
CA LEU A 116 -16.01 11.25 0.02
C LEU A 116 -15.57 12.53 -0.68
N LYS A 117 -16.52 13.41 -1.03
CA LYS A 117 -16.20 14.75 -1.58
C LYS A 117 -15.39 15.57 -0.58
N LYS A 118 -15.84 15.60 0.68
CA LYS A 118 -15.11 16.29 1.76
C LYS A 118 -13.70 15.73 1.96
N TYR A 119 -13.55 14.41 1.88
CA TYR A 119 -12.25 13.76 1.98
C TYR A 119 -11.34 14.15 0.78
N LEU A 120 -11.85 14.15 -0.45
CA LEU A 120 -11.08 14.62 -1.63
C LEU A 120 -10.65 16.08 -1.44
N TRP A 121 -11.54 16.97 -1.03
CA TRP A 121 -11.20 18.37 -0.76
C TRP A 121 -10.15 18.54 0.33
N SER A 122 -10.23 17.74 1.40
CA SER A 122 -9.21 17.76 2.46
C SER A 122 -7.82 17.32 1.97
N ARG A 123 -7.79 16.63 0.81
CA ARG A 123 -6.56 16.20 0.12
C ARG A 123 -6.16 17.14 -1.03
N GLY A 124 -6.82 18.29 -1.15
CA GLY A 124 -6.56 19.26 -2.21
C GLY A 124 -7.09 18.85 -3.59
N LEU A 125 -8.00 17.87 -3.65
CA LEU A 125 -8.52 17.32 -4.91
C LEU A 125 -9.92 17.88 -5.19
N SER A 126 -10.09 18.50 -6.36
CA SER A 126 -11.36 19.08 -6.83
C SER A 126 -12.18 18.07 -7.65
N GLN A 127 -13.26 18.56 -8.25
CA GLN A 127 -14.08 17.76 -9.19
C GLN A 127 -13.32 17.33 -10.46
N LYS A 128 -12.18 17.93 -10.74
CA LYS A 128 -11.32 17.63 -11.89
C LYS A 128 -10.88 16.15 -11.92
N VAL A 129 -10.70 15.53 -10.75
CA VAL A 129 -10.29 14.12 -10.65
C VAL A 129 -11.44 13.12 -10.73
N TYR A 130 -12.70 13.58 -10.63
CA TYR A 130 -13.87 12.67 -10.58
C TYR A 130 -14.02 11.76 -11.80
N PRO A 131 -13.70 12.16 -13.04
CA PRO A 131 -13.79 11.27 -14.19
C PRO A 131 -12.93 10.00 -14.09
N TYR A 132 -11.89 10.01 -13.27
CA TYR A 132 -10.91 8.92 -13.16
C TYR A 132 -11.19 7.94 -12.02
N ILE A 133 -12.12 8.28 -11.12
CA ILE A 133 -12.43 7.52 -9.91
C ILE A 133 -13.94 7.26 -9.80
N LYS A 134 -14.29 6.30 -8.96
CA LYS A 134 -15.69 5.97 -8.69
C LYS A 134 -15.97 5.93 -7.20
N GLU A 135 -17.21 6.13 -6.83
CA GLU A 135 -17.73 5.75 -5.53
C GLU A 135 -18.04 4.26 -5.57
N VAL A 136 -17.35 3.49 -4.73
CA VAL A 136 -17.56 2.04 -4.61
C VAL A 136 -18.22 1.78 -3.27
N LYS A 137 -19.45 1.24 -3.29
CA LYS A 137 -20.15 0.73 -2.12
C LYS A 137 -20.00 -0.78 -2.08
N PHE A 138 -19.65 -1.30 -0.93
CA PHE A 138 -19.38 -2.72 -0.75
C PHE A 138 -19.75 -3.18 0.65
N THR A 139 -19.99 -4.47 0.80
CA THR A 139 -20.11 -5.11 2.11
C THR A 139 -18.83 -5.86 2.42
N MET A 140 -18.40 -5.77 3.67
CA MET A 140 -17.27 -6.53 4.19
C MET A 140 -17.64 -7.04 5.58
N ASN A 141 -17.63 -8.36 5.76
CA ASN A 141 -18.02 -9.01 7.01
C ASN A 141 -19.40 -8.53 7.52
N GLY A 142 -20.36 -8.35 6.61
CA GLY A 142 -21.73 -7.88 6.91
C GLY A 142 -21.88 -6.37 7.16
N LYS A 143 -20.79 -5.60 7.13
CA LYS A 143 -20.84 -4.14 7.27
C LYS A 143 -20.89 -3.48 5.89
N LYS A 144 -21.79 -2.52 5.74
CA LYS A 144 -21.87 -1.66 4.54
C LYS A 144 -20.81 -0.56 4.62
N LEU A 145 -19.97 -0.49 3.61
CA LEU A 145 -18.86 0.44 3.49
C LEU A 145 -18.93 1.17 2.15
N TYR A 146 -18.23 2.30 2.06
CA TYR A 146 -18.06 3.04 0.83
C TYR A 146 -16.68 3.68 0.77
N ALA A 147 -16.11 3.77 -0.42
CA ALA A 147 -14.80 4.37 -0.62
C ALA A 147 -14.68 4.99 -2.02
N ILE A 148 -13.68 5.84 -2.20
CA ILE A 148 -13.19 6.25 -3.50
C ILE A 148 -12.41 5.06 -4.07
N GLY A 149 -12.71 4.68 -5.31
CA GLY A 149 -12.08 3.57 -6.00
C GLY A 149 -11.41 3.98 -7.29
N LEU A 150 -10.20 3.47 -7.53
CA LEU A 150 -9.57 3.41 -8.84
C LEU A 150 -9.56 1.95 -9.30
N GLN A 151 -10.09 1.69 -10.49
CA GLN A 151 -10.11 0.34 -11.04
C GLN A 151 -8.73 -0.06 -11.56
N ASN A 152 -8.35 -1.30 -11.33
CA ASN A 152 -7.10 -1.87 -11.83
C ASN A 152 -7.32 -2.73 -13.09
N GLN A 153 -6.22 -3.18 -13.71
CA GLN A 153 -6.26 -3.92 -14.98
C GLN A 153 -6.88 -5.33 -14.89
N SER A 154 -7.01 -5.88 -13.68
CA SER A 154 -7.68 -7.17 -13.43
C SER A 154 -9.16 -7.02 -13.02
N GLY A 155 -9.73 -5.81 -13.11
CA GLY A 155 -11.11 -5.53 -12.70
C GLY A 155 -11.29 -5.37 -11.19
N GLY A 156 -10.22 -5.43 -10.41
CA GLY A 156 -10.23 -5.10 -9.00
C GLY A 156 -10.24 -3.60 -8.76
N TRP A 157 -10.35 -3.20 -7.50
CA TRP A 157 -10.45 -1.82 -7.09
C TRP A 157 -9.46 -1.50 -5.97
N GLU A 158 -8.67 -0.47 -6.16
CA GLU A 158 -7.93 0.18 -5.08
C GLU A 158 -8.85 1.18 -4.41
N LEU A 159 -9.03 1.05 -3.10
CA LEU A 159 -10.03 1.78 -2.33
C LEU A 159 -9.42 2.69 -1.30
N ARG A 160 -9.99 3.88 -1.14
CA ARG A 160 -9.59 4.84 -0.09
C ARG A 160 -10.73 5.70 0.39
N ASN A 161 -10.78 5.91 1.70
CA ASN A 161 -11.54 6.96 2.34
C ASN A 161 -10.75 7.48 3.56
N SER A 162 -11.34 8.32 4.42
CA SER A 162 -10.67 8.89 5.59
C SER A 162 -10.24 7.86 6.64
N PHE A 163 -10.80 6.64 6.61
CA PHE A 163 -10.57 5.59 7.61
C PHE A 163 -10.04 4.28 7.04
N TYR A 164 -10.07 4.13 5.72
CA TYR A 164 -9.76 2.86 5.05
C TYR A 164 -8.85 3.07 3.84
N LYS A 165 -7.82 2.23 3.74
CA LYS A 165 -6.98 2.03 2.55
C LYS A 165 -6.91 0.53 2.30
N GLY A 166 -7.25 0.07 1.12
CA GLY A 166 -7.19 -1.34 0.79
C GLY A 166 -7.55 -1.61 -0.67
N ALA A 167 -7.60 -2.88 -1.02
CA ALA A 167 -8.01 -3.34 -2.33
C ALA A 167 -9.09 -4.41 -2.18
N ILE A 168 -10.01 -4.48 -3.13
CA ILE A 168 -10.99 -5.56 -3.23
C ILE A 168 -10.89 -6.24 -4.59
N LEU A 169 -11.22 -7.53 -4.62
CA LEU A 169 -10.96 -8.42 -5.74
C LEU A 169 -9.45 -8.59 -5.97
N LYS A 170 -9.03 -8.79 -7.21
CA LYS A 170 -7.64 -9.04 -7.54
C LYS A 170 -6.82 -7.75 -7.54
N LYS A 171 -5.67 -7.73 -6.85
CA LYS A 171 -4.70 -6.62 -6.94
C LYS A 171 -4.02 -6.61 -8.30
N ASP A 172 -3.88 -5.42 -8.87
CA ASP A 172 -3.18 -5.20 -10.12
C ASP A 172 -2.74 -3.73 -10.25
N ILE A 173 -1.92 -3.43 -11.26
CA ILE A 173 -1.62 -2.06 -11.66
C ILE A 173 -2.89 -1.38 -12.20
N SER A 174 -2.97 -0.07 -12.05
CA SER A 174 -4.04 0.74 -12.66
C SER A 174 -3.48 1.64 -13.75
N ILE A 175 -4.28 1.88 -14.79
CA ILE A 175 -3.88 2.73 -15.92
C ILE A 175 -4.96 3.76 -16.18
N ILE A 176 -4.56 5.03 -16.18
CA ILE A 176 -5.38 6.13 -16.63
C ILE A 176 -4.86 6.55 -18.00
N LYS A 177 -5.69 6.39 -19.03
CA LYS A 177 -5.33 6.75 -20.41
C LYS A 177 -5.46 8.25 -20.63
N SER A 178 -4.55 8.78 -21.41
CA SER A 178 -4.56 10.15 -21.94
C SER A 178 -4.71 10.14 -23.47
N ASN A 179 -5.12 11.27 -24.01
CA ASN A 179 -5.06 11.52 -25.48
C ASN A 179 -3.63 11.74 -25.96
N TYR A 180 -2.69 11.97 -25.06
CA TYR A 180 -1.26 12.13 -25.34
C TYR A 180 -0.55 10.86 -24.89
N GLU A 181 0.03 10.14 -25.82
CA GLU A 181 0.55 8.79 -25.54
C GLU A 181 2.09 8.69 -25.55
N ASP A 182 2.79 9.80 -25.78
CA ASP A 182 4.26 9.80 -25.93
C ASP A 182 4.99 9.58 -24.60
N LYS A 183 4.30 9.81 -23.47
CA LYS A 183 4.86 9.68 -22.12
C LYS A 183 4.00 8.78 -21.24
N ILE A 184 4.66 8.15 -20.29
CA ILE A 184 4.02 7.38 -19.21
C ILE A 184 4.52 7.90 -17.87
N PHE A 185 3.61 8.36 -17.03
CA PHE A 185 3.87 8.84 -15.67
C PHE A 185 3.57 7.72 -14.70
N VAL A 186 4.55 7.33 -13.88
CA VAL A 186 4.44 6.19 -12.95
C VAL A 186 4.37 6.69 -11.53
N PHE A 187 3.32 6.29 -10.82
CA PHE A 187 3.08 6.62 -9.40
C PHE A 187 3.00 5.34 -8.57
N GLU A 188 3.37 5.43 -7.29
CA GLU A 188 3.20 4.32 -6.36
C GLU A 188 1.74 4.15 -5.95
N GLY A 189 1.08 5.24 -5.55
CA GLY A 189 -0.30 5.28 -5.08
C GLY A 189 -1.22 6.11 -5.98
N PHE A 190 -2.52 5.77 -6.00
CA PHE A 190 -3.44 6.48 -6.89
C PHE A 190 -3.78 7.91 -6.41
N PHE A 191 -3.61 8.24 -5.13
CA PHE A 191 -3.81 9.62 -4.67
C PHE A 191 -2.70 10.55 -5.16
N ASP A 192 -1.48 10.06 -5.33
CA ASP A 192 -0.36 10.84 -5.90
C ASP A 192 -0.62 11.10 -7.39
N ALA A 193 -1.11 10.08 -8.10
CA ALA A 193 -1.57 10.22 -9.48
C ALA A 193 -2.72 11.24 -9.61
N LEU A 194 -3.70 11.23 -8.69
CA LEU A 194 -4.78 12.21 -8.67
C LEU A 194 -4.27 13.61 -8.37
N SER A 195 -3.31 13.77 -7.46
CA SER A 195 -2.67 15.05 -7.15
C SER A 195 -1.92 15.60 -8.36
N PHE A 196 -1.23 14.74 -9.11
CA PHE A 196 -0.62 15.13 -10.37
C PHE A 196 -1.66 15.62 -11.37
N ILE A 197 -2.77 14.88 -11.56
CA ILE A 197 -3.87 15.30 -12.45
C ILE A 197 -4.45 16.65 -12.03
N GLU A 198 -4.63 16.89 -10.74
CA GLU A 198 -5.17 18.14 -10.20
C GLU A 198 -4.33 19.34 -10.60
N LEU A 199 -3.00 19.20 -10.61
CA LEU A 199 -2.05 20.25 -10.93
C LEU A 199 -1.89 20.54 -12.43
N GLN A 200 -2.37 19.63 -13.31
CA GLN A 200 -2.20 19.77 -14.76
C GLN A 200 -3.43 20.43 -15.39
N ASP A 201 -3.27 21.22 -16.44
CA ASP A 201 -4.39 21.70 -17.26
C ASP A 201 -5.01 20.56 -18.08
N PHE A 202 -4.20 19.60 -18.51
CA PHE A 202 -4.59 18.37 -19.19
C PHE A 202 -3.61 17.27 -18.80
N ILE A 203 -3.99 15.99 -18.93
CA ILE A 203 -3.07 14.87 -18.63
C ILE A 203 -2.06 14.71 -19.78
N PRO A 204 -0.77 15.01 -19.56
CA PRO A 204 0.23 15.09 -20.62
C PRO A 204 0.77 13.75 -21.11
N GLY A 205 0.23 12.64 -20.64
CA GLY A 205 0.60 11.26 -21.00
C GLY A 205 -0.19 10.23 -20.22
N ASN A 206 -0.04 8.98 -20.56
CA ASN A 206 -0.67 7.90 -19.80
C ASN A 206 -0.12 7.84 -18.36
N ILE A 207 -0.97 7.50 -17.42
CA ILE A 207 -0.58 7.32 -16.02
C ILE A 207 -0.67 5.84 -15.66
N LEU A 208 0.40 5.30 -15.09
CA LEU A 208 0.46 3.97 -14.48
C LEU A 208 0.57 4.13 -12.96
N VAL A 209 -0.32 3.50 -12.23
CA VAL A 209 -0.25 3.40 -10.77
C VAL A 209 0.13 1.98 -10.40
N LEU A 210 1.22 1.82 -9.65
CA LEU A 210 1.71 0.51 -9.22
C LEU A 210 0.74 -0.18 -8.26
N ASN A 211 0.07 0.60 -7.39
CA ASN A 211 -0.79 0.11 -6.30
C ASN A 211 -0.05 -0.76 -5.27
N SER A 212 1.06 -1.36 -5.64
CA SER A 212 1.98 -2.09 -4.76
C SER A 212 3.32 -2.27 -5.48
N ILE A 213 4.42 -2.11 -4.77
CA ILE A 213 5.77 -2.35 -5.30
C ILE A 213 5.97 -3.81 -5.74
N SER A 214 5.25 -4.74 -5.13
CA SER A 214 5.27 -6.16 -5.55
C SER A 214 4.77 -6.38 -7.00
N LEU A 215 4.10 -5.41 -7.60
CA LEU A 215 3.62 -5.46 -8.98
C LEU A 215 4.60 -4.88 -10.01
N ILE A 216 5.83 -4.58 -9.58
CA ILE A 216 6.85 -3.97 -10.45
C ILE A 216 7.15 -4.79 -11.70
N ASP A 217 7.16 -6.12 -11.60
CA ASP A 217 7.43 -6.98 -12.75
C ASP A 217 6.33 -6.88 -13.80
N LYS A 218 5.07 -6.76 -13.35
CA LYS A 218 3.95 -6.52 -14.26
C LYS A 218 4.00 -5.12 -14.86
N ALA A 219 4.37 -4.12 -14.07
CA ALA A 219 4.57 -2.77 -14.56
C ALA A 219 5.67 -2.71 -15.62
N LYS A 220 6.79 -3.43 -15.45
CA LYS A 220 7.87 -3.52 -16.46
C LYS A 220 7.34 -3.99 -17.81
N GLU A 221 6.52 -5.05 -17.83
CA GLU A 221 5.93 -5.54 -19.08
C GLU A 221 5.12 -4.46 -19.81
N PHE A 222 4.35 -3.67 -19.06
CA PHE A 222 3.59 -2.55 -19.62
C PHE A 222 4.48 -1.38 -20.05
N LEU A 223 5.60 -1.16 -19.36
CA LEU A 223 6.54 -0.05 -19.60
C LEU A 223 7.61 -0.36 -20.66
N LYS A 224 7.69 -1.59 -21.17
CA LYS A 224 8.54 -1.97 -22.30
C LYS A 224 8.04 -1.36 -23.61
N THR A 225 8.22 -0.05 -23.76
CA THR A 225 7.80 0.72 -24.92
C THR A 225 8.90 1.73 -25.28
N ASP A 226 8.81 2.32 -26.45
CA ASP A 226 9.72 3.39 -26.89
C ASP A 226 9.35 4.76 -26.28
N LYS A 227 8.31 4.81 -25.44
CA LYS A 227 7.81 6.02 -24.80
C LYS A 227 8.73 6.47 -23.67
N GLU A 228 8.72 7.76 -23.39
CA GLU A 228 9.39 8.33 -22.22
C GLU A 228 8.65 7.93 -20.95
N VAL A 229 9.36 7.41 -19.96
CA VAL A 229 8.82 7.01 -18.66
C VAL A 229 9.28 7.97 -17.58
N CYS A 230 8.34 8.66 -16.94
CA CYS A 230 8.59 9.62 -15.86
C CYS A 230 8.18 9.00 -14.53
N LEU A 231 9.13 8.81 -13.60
CA LEU A 231 8.88 8.20 -12.30
C LEU A 231 8.57 9.24 -11.23
N PHE A 232 7.49 9.03 -10.50
CA PHE A 232 7.06 9.78 -9.30
C PHE A 232 6.80 8.75 -8.18
N LEU A 233 7.88 8.15 -7.68
CA LEU A 233 7.82 7.14 -6.63
C LEU A 233 8.33 7.74 -5.31
N ASP A 234 7.88 7.18 -4.20
CA ASP A 234 8.28 7.63 -2.89
C ASP A 234 9.80 7.57 -2.70
N ASN A 235 10.33 8.47 -1.86
CA ASN A 235 11.77 8.54 -1.57
C ASN A 235 12.17 7.65 -0.38
N ASP A 236 11.31 6.68 -0.02
CA ASP A 236 11.65 5.64 0.95
C ASP A 236 12.51 4.52 0.32
N GLU A 237 12.96 3.57 1.12
CA GLU A 237 13.83 2.47 0.68
C GLU A 237 13.17 1.62 -0.42
N ALA A 238 11.87 1.39 -0.32
CA ALA A 238 11.11 0.59 -1.27
C ALA A 238 10.95 1.30 -2.61
N GLY A 239 10.61 2.60 -2.59
CA GLY A 239 10.50 3.43 -3.78
C GLY A 239 11.85 3.62 -4.48
N LEU A 240 12.94 3.82 -3.72
CA LEU A 240 14.30 3.90 -4.27
C LEU A 240 14.73 2.61 -4.96
N LYS A 241 14.43 1.45 -4.36
CA LYS A 241 14.69 0.14 -4.98
C LYS A 241 13.88 -0.03 -6.26
N CYS A 242 12.61 0.35 -6.25
CA CYS A 242 11.75 0.33 -7.42
C CYS A 242 12.31 1.20 -8.56
N LYS A 243 12.72 2.43 -8.24
CA LYS A 243 13.39 3.35 -9.20
C LYS A 243 14.62 2.71 -9.83
N SER A 244 15.49 2.11 -9.00
CA SER A 244 16.72 1.45 -9.46
C SER A 244 16.40 0.31 -10.45
N ILE A 245 15.41 -0.52 -10.12
CA ILE A 245 14.98 -1.63 -10.98
C ILE A 245 14.43 -1.10 -12.31
N LEU A 246 13.55 -0.10 -12.30
CA LEU A 246 12.98 0.45 -13.52
C LEU A 246 14.04 1.13 -14.40
N LYS A 247 14.95 1.91 -13.82
CA LYS A 247 16.07 2.55 -14.52
C LYS A 247 17.03 1.53 -15.17
N SER A 248 17.22 0.36 -14.56
CA SER A 248 18.08 -0.68 -15.10
C SER A 248 17.46 -1.47 -16.26
N CYS A 249 16.14 -1.48 -16.35
CA CYS A 249 15.40 -2.31 -17.31
C CYS A 249 14.79 -1.55 -18.49
N LEU A 250 14.68 -0.22 -18.40
CA LEU A 250 14.01 0.62 -19.39
C LEU A 250 14.97 1.67 -19.96
N PRO A 251 14.99 1.91 -21.28
CA PRO A 251 15.98 2.79 -21.92
C PRO A 251 15.70 4.28 -21.69
N ASN A 252 14.45 4.69 -21.56
CA ASN A 252 14.03 6.10 -21.55
C ASN A 252 13.33 6.46 -20.24
N VAL A 253 14.05 6.42 -19.11
CA VAL A 253 13.49 6.69 -17.78
C VAL A 253 14.02 7.98 -17.20
N ASN A 254 13.11 8.89 -16.88
CA ASN A 254 13.37 10.13 -16.13
C ASN A 254 12.81 10.00 -14.71
N ASP A 255 13.63 10.34 -13.71
CA ASP A 255 13.22 10.39 -12.31
C ASP A 255 12.81 11.82 -11.95
N SER A 256 11.52 12.02 -11.79
CA SER A 256 10.93 13.30 -11.40
C SER A 256 10.44 13.33 -9.95
N SER A 257 10.81 12.35 -9.14
CA SER A 257 10.38 12.20 -7.74
C SER A 257 10.90 13.29 -6.79
N GLN A 258 11.77 14.17 -7.26
CA GLN A 258 12.27 15.31 -6.47
C GLN A 258 11.33 16.53 -6.49
N ILE A 259 10.24 16.46 -7.24
CA ILE A 259 9.30 17.57 -7.42
C ILE A 259 8.04 17.37 -6.54
N SER A 260 8.01 16.34 -5.74
CA SER A 260 6.89 16.02 -4.83
C SER A 260 7.07 16.62 -3.44
#